data_f997945e21e4865d53bf36afc2c06517
#
_entry.id   f997945e21e4865d53bf36afc2c06517
#
_cell.length_a   1.000
_cell.length_b   1.000
_cell.length_c   1.000
_cell.angle_alpha   90.00
_cell.angle_beta   90.00
_cell.angle_gamma   90.00
#
_symmetry.space_group_name_H-M   'P 1'
#
loop_
_entity.id
_entity.type
_entity.pdbx_description
1 polymer ?
#
loop_
_entity_poly.entity_id
_entity_poly.type
_entity_poly.pdbx_seq_one_letter_code
_entity_poly.pdbx_strand_id
1 'polypeptide(L)'
;KQKTAYEIGVRLVGSEMCIRDRLGTTALASLAVVFPFQSLLQMMAAGAIGGGVTSSVARALGAGDREKAQEAAWHSLIIIGVMAAIYTIVLGFFCRPLFSLLGATEEVLDGSVTYSRVLFGAAFIGWLFFVGMSWLRAIGQISFLSTIVIISSISQIVMSGAFTLGWGPFPSMGISGPAIATVLSQTAAGSYIIYVMTGRKMEIRLRPYKFNIHAINDIMKVGGIGLINSTSIASTLVIVTWVIGRYGDAALAGYGLGSRLEIILTPIAFGVGGILTTVVGANFGARQFIRARNVAWLGCAVTFVITTIIGVVSAIEPGLWLDRFTSDPEVYKYGALYLAIAGPFYGFFGGGQTLYFANQGTGKMVVPVLISFARLLLVCAVGIMCVLFEWNLSVIFWAVGIGLLIIGTGLSLNMFGPVWKPKEILNPN
;
A
#
# COMPACT_ATOMS: atom_id res chain seq x y z
N LYS A 1 -18.28 0.07 23.48
CA LYS A 1 -16.84 -0.27 23.30
C LYS A 1 -16.68 -0.82 21.88
N GLN A 2 -16.58 0.05 20.90
CA GLN A 2 -16.20 -0.34 19.53
C GLN A 2 -14.70 -0.63 19.54
N LYS A 3 -14.33 -1.91 19.45
CA LYS A 3 -12.99 -2.28 19.05
C LYS A 3 -12.83 -1.79 17.61
N THR A 4 -11.87 -0.92 17.40
CA THR A 4 -11.62 -0.33 16.10
C THR A 4 -11.27 -1.43 15.08
N ALA A 5 -11.73 -1.29 13.84
CA ALA A 5 -11.41 -2.20 12.72
C ALA A 5 -9.89 -2.44 12.57
N TYR A 6 -9.09 -1.52 13.10
CA TYR A 6 -7.64 -1.57 13.20
C TYR A 6 -7.12 -2.67 14.16
N GLU A 7 -7.67 -2.76 15.40
CA GLU A 7 -7.27 -3.83 16.34
C GLU A 7 -7.63 -5.22 15.81
N ILE A 8 -8.74 -5.31 15.09
CA ILE A 8 -9.16 -6.53 14.42
C ILE A 8 -8.16 -6.88 13.31
N GLY A 9 -7.75 -5.92 12.48
CA GLY A 9 -6.78 -6.12 11.39
C GLY A 9 -5.42 -6.61 11.89
N VAL A 10 -4.85 -6.00 12.93
CA VAL A 10 -3.55 -6.39 13.50
C VAL A 10 -3.58 -7.79 14.14
N ARG A 11 -4.65 -8.11 14.88
CA ARG A 11 -4.83 -9.46 15.44
C ARG A 11 -5.05 -10.52 14.36
N LEU A 12 -5.72 -10.15 13.27
CA LEU A 12 -5.97 -11.03 12.14
C LEU A 12 -4.67 -11.36 11.37
N VAL A 13 -3.80 -10.36 11.13
CA VAL A 13 -2.47 -10.57 10.52
C VAL A 13 -1.61 -11.47 11.41
N GLY A 14 -1.62 -11.25 12.73
CA GLY A 14 -0.91 -12.12 13.68
C GLY A 14 -1.41 -13.56 13.67
N SER A 15 -2.73 -13.78 13.57
CA SER A 15 -3.31 -15.14 13.50
C SER A 15 -2.93 -15.86 12.21
N GLU A 16 -2.86 -15.15 11.08
CA GLU A 16 -2.43 -15.73 9.80
C GLU A 16 -0.93 -16.10 9.83
N MET A 17 -0.09 -15.30 10.47
CA MET A 17 1.32 -15.65 10.70
C MET A 17 1.45 -16.92 11.56
N CYS A 18 0.71 -17.04 12.67
CA CYS A 18 0.74 -18.22 13.53
C CYS A 18 0.29 -19.51 12.81
N ILE A 19 -0.63 -19.44 11.84
CA ILE A 19 -1.04 -20.58 11.02
C ILE A 19 0.10 -20.97 10.08
N ARG A 20 0.79 -19.99 9.49
CA ARG A 20 1.94 -20.19 8.61
C ARG A 20 3.15 -20.78 9.35
N ASP A 21 3.39 -20.36 10.59
CA ASP A 21 4.49 -20.87 11.43
C ASP A 21 4.39 -22.39 11.69
N ARG A 22 3.20 -22.97 11.64
CA ARG A 22 3.01 -24.42 11.80
C ARG A 22 3.40 -25.26 10.57
N LEU A 23 3.66 -24.61 9.43
CA LEU A 23 4.10 -25.30 8.19
C LEU A 23 5.60 -25.62 8.16
N GLY A 24 6.36 -25.15 9.15
CA GLY A 24 7.83 -25.31 9.22
C GLY A 24 8.62 -24.20 8.54
N THR A 25 9.93 -24.20 8.79
CA THR A 25 10.84 -23.12 8.38
C THR A 25 10.96 -22.96 6.86
N THR A 26 10.95 -24.07 6.11
CA THR A 26 11.03 -24.06 4.64
C THR A 26 9.81 -23.39 4.01
N ALA A 27 8.61 -23.67 4.52
CA ALA A 27 7.39 -23.04 4.03
C ALA A 27 7.35 -21.53 4.34
N LEU A 28 7.82 -21.12 5.53
CA LEU A 28 7.96 -19.71 5.90
C LEU A 28 8.95 -18.98 5.00
N ALA A 29 10.09 -19.60 4.70
CA ALA A 29 11.07 -19.05 3.76
C ALA A 29 10.48 -18.89 2.34
N SER A 30 9.70 -19.88 1.88
CA SER A 30 9.01 -19.82 0.59
C SER A 30 8.02 -18.65 0.52
N LEU A 31 7.24 -18.43 1.57
CA LEU A 31 6.32 -17.29 1.66
C LEU A 31 7.06 -15.95 1.70
N ALA A 32 8.21 -15.90 2.38
CA ALA A 32 9.02 -14.69 2.47
C ALA A 32 9.55 -14.25 1.09
N VAL A 33 9.90 -15.18 0.20
CA VAL A 33 10.30 -14.89 -1.18
C VAL A 33 9.16 -14.27 -2.00
N VAL A 34 7.92 -14.73 -1.80
CA VAL A 34 6.75 -14.27 -2.58
C VAL A 34 6.12 -12.99 -2.01
N PHE A 35 6.24 -12.75 -0.71
CA PHE A 35 5.60 -11.65 -0.01
C PHE A 35 5.88 -10.24 -0.59
N PRO A 36 7.11 -9.89 -1.02
CA PRO A 36 7.37 -8.59 -1.65
C PRO A 36 6.55 -8.35 -2.91
N PHE A 37 6.37 -9.38 -3.73
CA PHE A 37 5.58 -9.29 -4.97
C PHE A 37 4.09 -9.18 -4.70
N GLN A 38 3.59 -9.87 -3.68
CA GLN A 38 2.21 -9.74 -3.21
C GLN A 38 1.94 -8.33 -2.66
N SER A 39 2.85 -7.80 -1.86
CA SER A 39 2.77 -6.43 -1.34
C SER A 39 2.83 -5.39 -2.45
N LEU A 40 3.69 -5.59 -3.43
CA LEU A 40 3.79 -4.71 -4.60
C LEU A 40 2.48 -4.73 -5.40
N LEU A 41 1.88 -5.90 -5.67
CA LEU A 41 0.56 -6.00 -6.30
C LEU A 41 -0.48 -5.17 -5.53
N GLN A 42 -0.53 -5.33 -4.22
CA GLN A 42 -1.49 -4.62 -3.37
C GLN A 42 -1.28 -3.09 -3.43
N MET A 43 -0.03 -2.64 -3.33
CA MET A 43 0.32 -1.21 -3.44
C MET A 43 -0.04 -0.64 -4.81
N MET A 44 0.20 -1.39 -5.89
CA MET A 44 -0.12 -0.97 -7.25
C MET A 44 -1.63 -0.99 -7.50
N ALA A 45 -2.33 -2.04 -7.08
CA ALA A 45 -3.77 -2.20 -7.31
C ALA A 45 -4.62 -1.27 -6.43
N ALA A 46 -4.34 -1.17 -5.13
CA ALA A 46 -5.12 -0.31 -4.22
C ALA A 46 -4.64 1.14 -4.21
N GLY A 47 -3.31 1.34 -4.22
CA GLY A 47 -2.69 2.65 -4.03
C GLY A 47 -2.51 3.44 -5.33
N ALA A 48 -1.97 2.80 -6.38
CA ALA A 48 -1.67 3.48 -7.63
C ALA A 48 -2.87 3.49 -8.58
N ILE A 49 -3.20 2.36 -9.20
CA ILE A 49 -4.32 2.27 -10.17
C ILE A 49 -5.65 2.53 -9.47
N GLY A 50 -5.89 1.93 -8.30
CA GLY A 50 -7.09 2.19 -7.51
C GLY A 50 -7.24 3.65 -7.10
N GLY A 51 -6.13 4.32 -6.76
CA GLY A 51 -6.10 5.77 -6.52
C GLY A 51 -6.47 6.57 -7.75
N GLY A 52 -5.99 6.17 -8.93
CA GLY A 52 -6.35 6.75 -10.22
C GLY A 52 -7.85 6.61 -10.55
N VAL A 53 -8.38 5.42 -10.33
CA VAL A 53 -9.81 5.13 -10.50
C VAL A 53 -10.65 5.95 -9.52
N THR A 54 -10.32 5.92 -8.22
CA THR A 54 -11.01 6.73 -7.19
C THR A 54 -11.01 8.21 -7.56
N SER A 55 -9.86 8.74 -7.99
CA SER A 55 -9.68 10.14 -8.37
C SER A 55 -10.52 10.52 -9.59
N SER A 56 -10.49 9.70 -10.66
CA SER A 56 -11.25 9.97 -11.90
C SER A 56 -12.75 9.94 -11.64
N VAL A 57 -13.24 8.89 -10.96
CA VAL A 57 -14.66 8.73 -10.61
C VAL A 57 -15.13 9.85 -9.68
N ALA A 58 -14.38 10.16 -8.61
CA ALA A 58 -14.77 11.19 -7.65
C ALA A 58 -14.79 12.59 -8.27
N ARG A 59 -13.83 12.93 -9.16
CA ARG A 59 -13.86 14.21 -9.90
C ARG A 59 -15.05 14.31 -10.84
N ALA A 60 -15.38 13.22 -11.54
CA ALA A 60 -16.54 13.20 -12.43
C ALA A 60 -17.85 13.37 -11.65
N LEU A 61 -18.02 12.69 -10.52
CA LEU A 61 -19.17 12.85 -9.63
C LEU A 61 -19.25 14.27 -9.05
N GLY A 62 -18.13 14.83 -8.64
CA GLY A 62 -18.07 16.21 -8.13
C GLY A 62 -18.44 17.24 -9.18
N ALA A 63 -18.16 16.97 -10.45
CA ALA A 63 -18.59 17.80 -11.59
C ALA A 63 -20.07 17.58 -12.00
N GLY A 64 -20.79 16.65 -11.34
CA GLY A 64 -22.16 16.28 -11.71
C GLY A 64 -22.26 15.32 -12.90
N ASP A 65 -21.15 14.86 -13.46
CA ASP A 65 -21.07 14.00 -14.65
C ASP A 65 -21.04 12.52 -14.25
N ARG A 66 -22.22 11.97 -14.02
CA ARG A 66 -22.39 10.56 -13.66
C ARG A 66 -22.01 9.61 -14.80
N GLU A 67 -22.21 10.03 -16.04
CA GLU A 67 -21.89 9.18 -17.19
C GLU A 67 -20.39 8.97 -17.29
N LYS A 68 -19.61 10.05 -17.20
CA LYS A 68 -18.14 9.99 -17.14
C LYS A 68 -17.62 9.17 -15.97
N ALA A 69 -18.28 9.24 -14.80
CA ALA A 69 -17.92 8.42 -13.65
C ALA A 69 -18.13 6.93 -13.90
N GLN A 70 -19.25 6.53 -14.54
CA GLN A 70 -19.53 5.15 -14.93
C GLN A 70 -18.57 4.66 -16.02
N GLU A 71 -18.28 5.52 -17.00
CA GLU A 71 -17.31 5.24 -18.06
C GLU A 71 -15.91 4.98 -17.48
N ALA A 72 -15.44 5.79 -16.53
CA ALA A 72 -14.17 5.57 -15.84
C ALA A 72 -14.16 4.25 -15.06
N ALA A 73 -15.23 3.93 -14.34
CA ALA A 73 -15.36 2.65 -13.65
C ALA A 73 -15.31 1.45 -14.61
N TRP A 74 -15.96 1.52 -15.76
CA TRP A 74 -15.93 0.48 -16.78
C TRP A 74 -14.54 0.30 -17.39
N HIS A 75 -13.89 1.40 -17.81
CA HIS A 75 -12.56 1.33 -18.43
C HIS A 75 -11.47 0.90 -17.47
N SER A 76 -11.68 1.03 -16.15
CA SER A 76 -10.75 0.46 -15.16
C SER A 76 -10.64 -1.06 -15.26
N LEU A 77 -11.69 -1.78 -15.74
CA LEU A 77 -11.64 -3.22 -15.99
C LEU A 77 -10.63 -3.59 -17.09
N ILE A 78 -10.46 -2.75 -18.09
CA ILE A 78 -9.46 -2.96 -19.15
C ILE A 78 -8.06 -2.81 -18.55
N ILE A 79 -7.84 -1.77 -17.74
CA ILE A 79 -6.55 -1.53 -17.09
C ILE A 79 -6.17 -2.70 -16.18
N ILE A 80 -7.09 -3.16 -15.32
CA ILE A 80 -6.80 -4.29 -14.43
C ILE A 80 -6.61 -5.60 -15.21
N GLY A 81 -7.31 -5.79 -16.34
CA GLY A 81 -7.09 -6.93 -17.22
C GLY A 81 -5.65 -6.99 -17.74
N VAL A 82 -5.13 -5.86 -18.23
CA VAL A 82 -3.73 -5.74 -18.69
C VAL A 82 -2.74 -5.96 -17.54
N MET A 83 -2.96 -5.30 -16.41
CA MET A 83 -2.06 -5.44 -15.25
C MET A 83 -2.07 -6.86 -14.69
N ALA A 84 -3.24 -7.48 -14.60
CA ALA A 84 -3.38 -8.87 -14.16
C ALA A 84 -2.68 -9.83 -15.13
N ALA A 85 -2.81 -9.61 -16.44
CA ALA A 85 -2.12 -10.43 -17.44
C ALA A 85 -0.60 -10.34 -17.26
N ILE A 86 -0.05 -9.14 -17.05
CA ILE A 86 1.39 -8.96 -16.79
C ILE A 86 1.81 -9.75 -15.53
N TYR A 87 1.06 -9.62 -14.43
CA TYR A 87 1.37 -10.32 -13.17
C TYR A 87 1.25 -11.85 -13.35
N THR A 88 0.21 -12.33 -14.02
CA THR A 88 0.04 -13.77 -14.29
C THR A 88 1.17 -14.31 -15.16
N ILE A 89 1.57 -13.59 -16.20
CA ILE A 89 2.69 -14.01 -17.07
C ILE A 89 4.00 -14.04 -16.28
N VAL A 90 4.35 -12.93 -15.61
CA VAL A 90 5.65 -12.79 -14.93
C VAL A 90 5.73 -13.66 -13.67
N LEU A 91 4.74 -13.60 -12.81
CA LEU A 91 4.75 -14.23 -11.48
C LEU A 91 3.98 -15.55 -11.41
N GLY A 92 3.10 -15.84 -12.36
CA GLY A 92 2.42 -17.12 -12.48
C GLY A 92 3.22 -18.13 -13.30
N PHE A 93 3.69 -17.73 -14.49
CA PHE A 93 4.41 -18.64 -15.39
C PHE A 93 5.93 -18.55 -15.25
N PHE A 94 6.51 -17.35 -15.20
CA PHE A 94 7.97 -17.12 -15.16
C PHE A 94 8.51 -16.91 -13.74
N CYS A 95 7.78 -17.34 -12.69
CA CYS A 95 8.20 -17.17 -11.29
C CYS A 95 9.47 -17.96 -10.94
N ARG A 96 9.67 -19.19 -11.51
CA ARG A 96 10.80 -20.05 -11.15
C ARG A 96 12.16 -19.40 -11.42
N PRO A 97 12.48 -18.90 -12.65
CA PRO A 97 13.75 -18.22 -12.89
C PRO A 97 13.91 -16.95 -12.06
N LEU A 98 12.81 -16.23 -11.81
CA LEU A 98 12.84 -15.02 -10.99
C LEU A 98 13.21 -15.31 -9.52
N PHE A 99 12.61 -16.34 -8.92
CA PHE A 99 12.90 -16.71 -7.52
C PHE A 99 14.27 -17.37 -7.37
N SER A 100 14.74 -18.10 -8.38
CA SER A 100 16.11 -18.63 -8.43
C SER A 100 17.15 -17.50 -8.44
N LEU A 101 16.93 -16.43 -9.20
CA LEU A 101 17.79 -15.23 -9.19
C LEU A 101 17.83 -14.52 -7.83
N LEU A 102 16.77 -14.67 -7.02
CA LEU A 102 16.72 -14.14 -5.66
C LEU A 102 17.41 -15.04 -4.62
N GLY A 103 18.02 -16.15 -5.05
CA GLY A 103 18.78 -17.02 -4.18
C GLY A 103 17.96 -18.07 -3.43
N ALA A 104 16.72 -18.36 -3.86
CA ALA A 104 15.92 -19.42 -3.27
C ALA A 104 16.57 -20.79 -3.48
N THR A 105 16.72 -21.58 -2.39
CA THR A 105 17.18 -22.99 -2.45
C THR A 105 16.11 -23.89 -3.09
N GLU A 106 16.47 -25.11 -3.53
CA GLU A 106 15.53 -25.97 -4.27
C GLU A 106 14.20 -26.18 -3.57
N GLU A 107 14.19 -26.53 -2.27
CA GLU A 107 12.96 -26.75 -1.51
C GLU A 107 12.14 -25.45 -1.33
N VAL A 108 12.82 -24.33 -1.02
CA VAL A 108 12.19 -23.02 -0.89
C VAL A 108 11.65 -22.54 -2.25
N LEU A 109 12.38 -22.82 -3.33
CA LEU A 109 11.98 -22.49 -4.69
C LEU A 109 10.68 -23.18 -5.09
N ASP A 110 10.57 -24.49 -4.86
CA ASP A 110 9.36 -25.26 -5.20
C ASP A 110 8.13 -24.79 -4.41
N GLY A 111 8.29 -24.52 -3.11
CA GLY A 111 7.26 -23.94 -2.29
C GLY A 111 6.82 -22.53 -2.78
N SER A 112 7.78 -21.69 -3.10
CA SER A 112 7.54 -20.33 -3.64
C SER A 112 6.79 -20.37 -4.97
N VAL A 113 7.21 -21.25 -5.89
CA VAL A 113 6.58 -21.45 -7.21
C VAL A 113 5.14 -21.95 -7.04
N THR A 114 4.93 -22.92 -6.16
CA THR A 114 3.59 -23.48 -5.91
C THR A 114 2.62 -22.43 -5.38
N TYR A 115 3.06 -21.65 -4.36
CA TYR A 115 2.27 -20.55 -3.81
C TYR A 115 2.01 -19.44 -4.85
N SER A 116 3.05 -19.04 -5.58
CA SER A 116 3.00 -17.96 -6.57
C SER A 116 2.08 -18.28 -7.74
N ARG A 117 2.11 -19.53 -8.24
CA ARG A 117 1.23 -19.98 -9.33
C ARG A 117 -0.24 -19.91 -8.95
N VAL A 118 -0.61 -20.29 -7.74
CA VAL A 118 -1.98 -20.17 -7.27
C VAL A 118 -2.38 -18.71 -7.12
N LEU A 119 -1.57 -17.91 -6.41
CA LEU A 119 -1.90 -16.52 -6.10
C LEU A 119 -1.92 -15.63 -7.35
N PHE A 120 -0.88 -15.68 -8.14
CA PHE A 120 -0.73 -14.81 -9.32
C PHE A 120 -1.30 -15.43 -10.61
N GLY A 121 -1.55 -16.74 -10.64
CA GLY A 121 -2.41 -17.35 -11.65
C GLY A 121 -3.83 -16.78 -11.62
N ALA A 122 -4.30 -16.39 -10.44
CA ALA A 122 -5.57 -15.70 -10.22
C ALA A 122 -5.40 -14.17 -10.02
N ALA A 123 -4.34 -13.55 -10.54
CA ALA A 123 -4.04 -12.13 -10.31
C ALA A 123 -5.21 -11.20 -10.67
N PHE A 124 -5.99 -11.51 -11.70
CA PHE A 124 -7.17 -10.73 -12.08
C PHE A 124 -8.16 -10.57 -10.93
N ILE A 125 -8.34 -11.59 -10.11
CA ILE A 125 -9.24 -11.56 -8.95
C ILE A 125 -8.73 -10.56 -7.92
N GLY A 126 -7.43 -10.61 -7.60
CA GLY A 126 -6.80 -9.67 -6.68
C GLY A 126 -6.92 -8.22 -7.17
N TRP A 127 -6.61 -7.97 -8.44
CA TRP A 127 -6.76 -6.64 -9.06
C TRP A 127 -8.21 -6.17 -9.03
N LEU A 128 -9.16 -7.03 -9.39
CA LEU A 128 -10.58 -6.73 -9.37
C LEU A 128 -11.08 -6.38 -7.97
N PHE A 129 -10.67 -7.13 -6.96
CA PHE A 129 -11.02 -6.86 -5.57
C PHE A 129 -10.55 -5.48 -5.12
N PHE A 130 -9.27 -5.13 -5.32
CA PHE A 130 -8.74 -3.85 -4.89
C PHE A 130 -9.30 -2.66 -5.68
N VAL A 131 -9.49 -2.80 -6.99
CA VAL A 131 -10.10 -1.74 -7.81
C VAL A 131 -11.60 -1.65 -7.54
N GLY A 132 -12.29 -2.76 -7.30
CA GLY A 132 -13.68 -2.76 -6.85
C GLY A 132 -13.88 -1.99 -5.54
N MET A 133 -12.96 -2.15 -4.58
CA MET A 133 -12.95 -1.32 -3.37
C MET A 133 -12.75 0.17 -3.69
N SER A 134 -11.98 0.49 -4.74
CA SER A 134 -11.76 1.87 -5.18
C SER A 134 -13.01 2.50 -5.78
N TRP A 135 -13.88 1.72 -6.45
CA TRP A 135 -15.20 2.21 -6.89
C TRP A 135 -16.08 2.58 -5.70
N LEU A 136 -16.19 1.70 -4.70
CA LEU A 136 -16.98 1.95 -3.49
C LEU A 136 -16.46 3.17 -2.72
N ARG A 137 -15.14 3.32 -2.64
CA ARG A 137 -14.49 4.49 -2.02
C ARG A 137 -14.85 5.76 -2.78
N ALA A 138 -14.78 5.75 -4.10
CA ALA A 138 -15.04 6.91 -4.96
C ALA A 138 -16.47 7.45 -4.84
N ILE A 139 -17.46 6.59 -4.58
CA ILE A 139 -18.87 6.96 -4.35
C ILE A 139 -19.19 7.21 -2.87
N GLY A 140 -18.16 7.25 -1.99
CA GLY A 140 -18.34 7.54 -0.57
C GLY A 140 -18.94 6.42 0.27
N GLN A 141 -19.06 5.19 -0.24
CA GLN A 141 -19.62 4.03 0.47
C GLN A 141 -18.60 3.38 1.42
N ILE A 142 -18.01 4.18 2.33
CA ILE A 142 -16.91 3.77 3.19
C ILE A 142 -17.33 2.70 4.21
N SER A 143 -18.51 2.84 4.83
CA SER A 143 -19.01 1.84 5.80
C SER A 143 -19.24 0.49 5.14
N PHE A 144 -19.81 0.47 3.93
CA PHE A 144 -20.02 -0.74 3.17
C PHE A 144 -18.70 -1.39 2.75
N LEU A 145 -17.74 -0.59 2.27
CA LEU A 145 -16.39 -1.03 1.97
C LEU A 145 -15.72 -1.67 3.19
N SER A 146 -15.77 -1.02 4.36
CA SER A 146 -15.17 -1.53 5.60
C SER A 146 -15.79 -2.87 6.00
N THR A 147 -17.10 -3.04 5.84
CA THR A 147 -17.80 -4.30 6.13
C THR A 147 -17.30 -5.43 5.22
N ILE A 148 -17.16 -5.17 3.92
CA ILE A 148 -16.63 -6.16 2.97
C ILE A 148 -15.20 -6.56 3.33
N VAL A 149 -14.33 -5.59 3.66
CA VAL A 149 -12.94 -5.85 4.04
C VAL A 149 -12.88 -6.71 5.30
N ILE A 150 -13.66 -6.39 6.33
CA ILE A 150 -13.68 -7.14 7.60
C ILE A 150 -14.14 -8.57 7.36
N ILE A 151 -15.27 -8.76 6.67
CA ILE A 151 -15.82 -10.09 6.38
C ILE A 151 -14.83 -10.91 5.53
N SER A 152 -14.27 -10.30 4.49
CA SER A 152 -13.29 -10.95 3.61
C SER A 152 -12.03 -11.36 4.38
N SER A 153 -11.51 -10.51 5.27
CA SER A 153 -10.33 -10.80 6.08
C SER A 153 -10.58 -11.93 7.09
N ILE A 154 -11.72 -11.92 7.79
CA ILE A 154 -12.10 -13.00 8.72
C ILE A 154 -12.25 -14.30 7.96
N SER A 155 -12.97 -14.29 6.83
CA SER A 155 -13.16 -15.46 5.97
C SER A 155 -11.82 -16.01 5.47
N GLN A 156 -10.91 -15.13 5.01
CA GLN A 156 -9.58 -15.51 4.54
C GLN A 156 -8.79 -16.24 5.63
N ILE A 157 -8.80 -15.75 6.88
CA ILE A 157 -8.05 -16.38 7.98
C ILE A 157 -8.62 -17.75 8.32
N VAL A 158 -9.94 -17.85 8.46
CA VAL A 158 -10.59 -19.14 8.77
C VAL A 158 -10.31 -20.17 7.67
N MET A 159 -10.46 -19.75 6.40
CA MET A 159 -10.18 -20.61 5.26
C MET A 159 -8.70 -20.96 5.14
N SER A 160 -7.80 -20.01 5.43
CA SER A 160 -6.35 -20.25 5.45
C SER A 160 -5.99 -21.34 6.46
N GLY A 161 -6.54 -21.28 7.68
CA GLY A 161 -6.37 -22.33 8.68
C GLY A 161 -6.94 -23.68 8.24
N ALA A 162 -8.16 -23.67 7.72
CA ALA A 162 -8.84 -24.89 7.29
C ALA A 162 -8.08 -25.61 6.15
N PHE A 163 -7.65 -24.88 5.13
CA PHE A 163 -6.94 -25.47 3.97
C PHE A 163 -5.48 -25.79 4.27
N THR A 164 -4.82 -25.02 5.13
CA THR A 164 -3.43 -25.28 5.49
C THR A 164 -3.30 -26.53 6.36
N LEU A 165 -4.14 -26.62 7.39
CA LEU A 165 -4.05 -27.65 8.44
C LEU A 165 -5.00 -28.84 8.23
N GLY A 166 -5.92 -28.75 7.26
CA GLY A 166 -6.89 -29.80 6.99
C GLY A 166 -7.99 -29.87 8.06
N TRP A 167 -8.57 -28.72 8.47
CA TRP A 167 -9.65 -28.71 9.46
C TRP A 167 -10.98 -29.12 8.83
N GLY A 168 -11.70 -30.00 9.52
CA GLY A 168 -13.01 -30.47 9.09
C GLY A 168 -12.94 -31.37 7.84
N PRO A 169 -13.77 -31.14 6.81
CA PRO A 169 -13.82 -31.97 5.60
C PRO A 169 -12.73 -31.66 4.58
N PHE A 170 -11.85 -30.68 4.84
CA PHE A 170 -10.86 -30.23 3.88
C PHE A 170 -9.54 -31.00 4.03
N PRO A 171 -8.92 -31.45 2.91
CA PRO A 171 -7.58 -32.00 2.95
C PRO A 171 -6.55 -30.95 3.30
N SER A 172 -5.47 -31.35 3.97
CA SER A 172 -4.33 -30.46 4.21
C SER A 172 -3.62 -30.12 2.90
N MET A 173 -3.65 -28.85 2.51
CA MET A 173 -3.04 -28.36 1.25
C MET A 173 -1.67 -27.70 1.49
N GLY A 174 -1.19 -27.72 2.73
CA GLY A 174 0.12 -27.15 3.09
C GLY A 174 0.26 -25.69 2.66
N ILE A 175 1.36 -25.37 1.97
CA ILE A 175 1.70 -23.99 1.54
C ILE A 175 0.69 -23.39 0.55
N SER A 176 -0.04 -24.20 -0.22
CA SER A 176 -1.07 -23.73 -1.15
C SER A 176 -2.33 -23.22 -0.44
N GLY A 177 -2.58 -23.71 0.80
CA GLY A 177 -3.77 -23.37 1.57
C GLY A 177 -4.02 -21.87 1.70
N PRO A 178 -3.06 -21.08 2.18
CA PRO A 178 -3.23 -19.63 2.32
C PRO A 178 -3.45 -18.91 0.98
N ALA A 179 -2.80 -19.38 -0.11
CA ALA A 179 -3.01 -18.79 -1.44
C ALA A 179 -4.44 -19.02 -1.94
N ILE A 180 -4.93 -20.25 -1.82
CA ILE A 180 -6.31 -20.64 -2.21
C ILE A 180 -7.32 -19.86 -1.37
N ALA A 181 -7.12 -19.75 -0.05
CA ALA A 181 -7.98 -18.98 0.84
C ALA A 181 -8.05 -17.49 0.43
N THR A 182 -6.92 -16.90 0.08
CA THR A 182 -6.84 -15.52 -0.41
C THR A 182 -7.64 -15.36 -1.71
N VAL A 183 -7.42 -16.22 -2.69
CA VAL A 183 -8.11 -16.18 -3.98
C VAL A 183 -9.62 -16.36 -3.79
N LEU A 184 -10.06 -17.33 -3.00
CA LEU A 184 -11.49 -17.57 -2.79
C LEU A 184 -12.18 -16.43 -2.05
N SER A 185 -11.57 -15.90 -0.99
CA SER A 185 -12.12 -14.78 -0.24
C SER A 185 -12.22 -13.52 -1.10
N GLN A 186 -11.20 -13.22 -1.90
CA GLN A 186 -11.21 -12.09 -2.85
C GLN A 186 -12.19 -12.31 -4.01
N THR A 187 -12.36 -13.56 -4.47
CA THR A 187 -13.38 -13.90 -5.47
C THR A 187 -14.78 -13.64 -4.97
N ALA A 188 -15.10 -14.11 -3.76
CA ALA A 188 -16.41 -13.87 -3.16
C ALA A 188 -16.69 -12.38 -2.96
N ALA A 189 -15.72 -11.65 -2.39
CA ALA A 189 -15.84 -10.21 -2.17
C ALA A 189 -15.91 -9.41 -3.48
N GLY A 190 -15.05 -9.71 -4.46
CA GLY A 190 -15.03 -9.05 -5.76
C GLY A 190 -16.31 -9.30 -6.56
N SER A 191 -16.82 -10.54 -6.58
CA SER A 191 -18.09 -10.88 -7.21
C SER A 191 -19.27 -10.16 -6.56
N TYR A 192 -19.26 -10.05 -5.22
CA TYR A 192 -20.27 -9.30 -4.50
C TYR A 192 -20.23 -7.80 -4.82
N ILE A 193 -19.02 -7.21 -4.91
CA ILE A 193 -18.86 -5.80 -5.33
C ILE A 193 -19.43 -5.60 -6.74
N ILE A 194 -19.11 -6.48 -7.70
CA ILE A 194 -19.65 -6.39 -9.07
C ILE A 194 -21.18 -6.47 -9.04
N TYR A 195 -21.74 -7.45 -8.32
CA TYR A 195 -23.18 -7.62 -8.19
C TYR A 195 -23.85 -6.34 -7.68
N VAL A 196 -23.29 -5.72 -6.64
CA VAL A 196 -23.81 -4.47 -6.08
C VAL A 196 -23.65 -3.30 -7.06
N MET A 197 -22.51 -3.20 -7.75
CA MET A 197 -22.22 -2.13 -8.71
C MET A 197 -23.02 -2.24 -10.02
N THR A 198 -23.51 -3.42 -10.38
CA THR A 198 -24.43 -3.61 -11.51
C THR A 198 -25.88 -3.31 -11.14
N GLY A 199 -26.19 -3.33 -9.84
CA GLY A 199 -27.53 -3.07 -9.30
C GLY A 199 -28.02 -1.62 -9.48
N ARG A 200 -29.31 -1.41 -9.19
CA ARG A 200 -29.95 -0.08 -9.33
C ARG A 200 -29.79 0.85 -8.12
N LYS A 201 -29.22 0.34 -7.01
CA LYS A 201 -29.17 1.05 -5.72
C LYS A 201 -27.94 1.96 -5.56
N MET A 202 -26.92 1.81 -6.42
CA MET A 202 -25.69 2.60 -6.32
C MET A 202 -25.75 3.88 -7.16
N GLU A 203 -25.01 4.89 -6.73
CA GLU A 203 -24.93 6.19 -7.40
C GLU A 203 -24.36 6.09 -8.82
N ILE A 204 -23.39 5.20 -9.02
CA ILE A 204 -22.85 4.82 -10.31
C ILE A 204 -23.12 3.33 -10.57
N ARG A 205 -23.26 2.97 -11.85
CA ARG A 205 -23.45 1.59 -12.27
C ARG A 205 -22.33 1.14 -13.19
N LEU A 206 -21.86 -0.08 -12.97
CA LEU A 206 -20.95 -0.72 -13.89
C LEU A 206 -21.73 -1.19 -15.12
N ARG A 207 -21.58 -0.45 -16.22
CA ARG A 207 -22.23 -0.74 -17.52
C ARG A 207 -21.18 -0.78 -18.60
N PRO A 208 -21.40 -1.57 -19.67
CA PRO A 208 -20.54 -1.53 -20.85
C PRO A 208 -20.59 -0.16 -21.52
N TYR A 209 -19.41 0.39 -21.79
CA TYR A 209 -19.20 1.59 -22.58
C TYR A 209 -18.35 1.27 -23.81
N LYS A 210 -18.50 2.03 -24.88
CA LYS A 210 -17.58 1.95 -26.03
C LYS A 210 -16.18 2.33 -25.58
N PHE A 211 -15.18 1.71 -26.20
CA PHE A 211 -13.78 1.98 -25.89
C PHE A 211 -13.47 3.48 -26.04
N ASN A 212 -12.94 4.07 -24.98
CA ASN A 212 -12.54 5.47 -24.93
C ASN A 212 -11.16 5.62 -24.26
N ILE A 213 -10.17 5.93 -25.08
CA ILE A 213 -8.79 6.13 -24.61
C ILE A 213 -8.65 7.31 -23.64
N HIS A 214 -9.53 8.32 -23.72
CA HIS A 214 -9.48 9.47 -22.82
C HIS A 214 -9.86 9.08 -21.39
N ALA A 215 -10.81 8.16 -21.20
CA ALA A 215 -11.15 7.63 -19.88
C ALA A 215 -9.98 6.83 -19.29
N ILE A 216 -9.33 5.99 -20.09
CA ILE A 216 -8.11 5.26 -19.69
C ILE A 216 -6.99 6.24 -19.31
N ASN A 217 -6.73 7.25 -20.15
CA ASN A 217 -5.69 8.24 -19.91
C ASN A 217 -5.95 9.07 -18.65
N ASP A 218 -7.19 9.40 -18.31
CA ASP A 218 -7.51 10.14 -17.08
C ASP A 218 -7.16 9.33 -15.84
N ILE A 219 -7.46 8.02 -15.86
CA ILE A 219 -7.05 7.09 -14.78
C ILE A 219 -5.52 6.95 -14.75
N MET A 220 -4.88 6.74 -15.90
CA MET A 220 -3.44 6.50 -16.00
C MET A 220 -2.57 7.72 -15.69
N LYS A 221 -3.07 8.94 -15.88
CA LYS A 221 -2.40 10.18 -15.43
C LYS A 221 -2.16 10.20 -13.92
N VAL A 222 -2.97 9.52 -13.15
CA VAL A 222 -2.81 9.38 -11.71
C VAL A 222 -2.24 8.01 -11.36
N GLY A 223 -2.88 6.95 -11.83
CA GLY A 223 -2.53 5.58 -11.53
C GLY A 223 -1.19 5.17 -12.11
N GLY A 224 -0.91 5.49 -13.37
CA GLY A 224 0.37 5.18 -14.04
C GLY A 224 1.56 5.88 -13.38
N ILE A 225 1.40 7.17 -13.05
CA ILE A 225 2.42 7.90 -12.29
C ILE A 225 2.53 7.32 -10.87
N GLY A 226 1.43 6.89 -10.27
CA GLY A 226 1.40 6.21 -8.98
C GLY A 226 2.15 4.87 -8.99
N LEU A 227 2.19 4.13 -10.10
CA LEU A 227 3.01 2.91 -10.24
C LEU A 227 4.51 3.22 -10.05
N ILE A 228 4.98 4.33 -10.61
CA ILE A 228 6.38 4.78 -10.43
C ILE A 228 6.66 5.04 -8.95
N ASN A 229 5.73 5.67 -8.24
CA ASN A 229 5.86 5.90 -6.80
C ASN A 229 5.93 4.59 -6.00
N SER A 230 5.05 3.62 -6.31
CA SER A 230 5.06 2.31 -5.65
C SER A 230 6.38 1.58 -5.85
N THR A 231 6.92 1.61 -7.06
CA THR A 231 8.23 1.06 -7.39
C THR A 231 9.35 1.80 -6.63
N SER A 232 9.30 3.13 -6.55
CA SER A 232 10.28 3.93 -5.80
C SER A 232 10.30 3.57 -4.31
N ILE A 233 9.12 3.36 -3.69
CA ILE A 233 9.03 2.95 -2.28
C ILE A 233 9.65 1.56 -2.09
N ALA A 234 9.30 0.59 -2.94
CA ALA A 234 9.85 -0.75 -2.88
C ALA A 234 11.37 -0.75 -3.08
N SER A 235 11.88 0.01 -4.05
CA SER A 235 13.32 0.15 -4.30
C SER A 235 14.05 0.76 -3.10
N THR A 236 13.47 1.77 -2.44
CA THR A 236 14.06 2.35 -1.23
C THR A 236 14.24 1.30 -0.15
N LEU A 237 13.21 0.48 0.10
CA LEU A 237 13.28 -0.59 1.12
C LEU A 237 14.39 -1.60 0.80
N VAL A 238 14.47 -2.05 -0.45
CA VAL A 238 15.50 -3.00 -0.91
C VAL A 238 16.89 -2.42 -0.72
N ILE A 239 17.13 -1.17 -1.13
CA ILE A 239 18.44 -0.53 -1.03
C ILE A 239 18.86 -0.36 0.42
N VAL A 240 17.97 0.13 1.28
CA VAL A 240 18.26 0.29 2.71
C VAL A 240 18.60 -1.06 3.35
N THR A 241 17.79 -2.09 3.08
CA THR A 241 18.05 -3.46 3.57
C THR A 241 19.40 -4.00 3.10
N TRP A 242 19.74 -3.80 1.82
CA TRP A 242 21.01 -4.21 1.26
C TRP A 242 22.21 -3.50 1.92
N VAL A 243 22.12 -2.19 2.12
CA VAL A 243 23.18 -1.41 2.80
C VAL A 243 23.37 -1.89 4.23
N ILE A 244 22.26 -2.04 4.98
CA ILE A 244 22.31 -2.45 6.39
C ILE A 244 22.85 -3.87 6.55
N GLY A 245 22.55 -4.78 5.60
CA GLY A 245 23.10 -6.13 5.60
C GLY A 245 24.64 -6.19 5.59
N ARG A 246 25.33 -5.12 5.14
CA ARG A 246 26.78 -5.00 5.20
C ARG A 246 27.36 -4.80 6.61
N TYR A 247 26.50 -4.35 7.54
CA TYR A 247 26.87 -4.09 8.95
C TYR A 247 26.62 -5.31 9.86
N GLY A 248 26.14 -6.43 9.29
CA GLY A 248 25.93 -7.70 9.97
C GLY A 248 24.48 -8.01 10.32
N ASP A 249 24.26 -9.27 10.72
CA ASP A 249 22.93 -9.83 10.93
C ASP A 249 22.15 -9.15 12.07
N ALA A 250 22.84 -8.77 13.16
CA ALA A 250 22.23 -8.07 14.28
C ALA A 250 21.70 -6.68 13.87
N ALA A 251 22.46 -5.95 13.03
CA ALA A 251 22.05 -4.65 12.50
C ALA A 251 20.82 -4.80 11.58
N LEU A 252 20.84 -5.81 10.70
CA LEU A 252 19.74 -6.11 9.80
C LEU A 252 18.47 -6.52 10.55
N ALA A 253 18.60 -7.39 11.57
CA ALA A 253 17.49 -7.80 12.42
C ALA A 253 16.92 -6.62 13.22
N GLY A 254 17.78 -5.80 13.83
CA GLY A 254 17.37 -4.61 14.58
C GLY A 254 16.62 -3.60 13.72
N TYR A 255 17.14 -3.28 12.52
CA TYR A 255 16.43 -2.46 11.54
C TYR A 255 15.09 -3.09 11.13
N GLY A 256 15.07 -4.39 10.88
CA GLY A 256 13.84 -5.12 10.52
C GLY A 256 12.75 -5.00 11.58
N LEU A 257 13.12 -5.02 12.87
CA LEU A 257 12.18 -4.81 13.99
C LEU A 257 11.72 -3.35 14.08
N GLY A 258 12.64 -2.40 13.94
CA GLY A 258 12.32 -0.97 13.99
C GLY A 258 11.43 -0.52 12.82
N SER A 259 11.75 -0.94 11.59
CA SER A 259 10.98 -0.59 10.39
C SER A 259 9.59 -1.23 10.33
N ARG A 260 9.36 -2.33 11.05
CA ARG A 260 7.99 -2.90 11.19
C ARG A 260 7.01 -1.92 11.82
N LEU A 261 7.47 -1.03 12.70
CA LEU A 261 6.61 0.01 13.26
C LEU A 261 6.16 0.99 12.16
N GLU A 262 7.04 1.38 11.23
CA GLU A 262 6.70 2.21 10.07
C GLU A 262 5.66 1.51 9.17
N ILE A 263 5.79 0.20 8.95
CA ILE A 263 4.82 -0.58 8.18
C ILE A 263 3.44 -0.56 8.86
N ILE A 264 3.37 -0.60 10.18
CA ILE A 264 2.10 -0.54 10.93
C ILE A 264 1.45 0.85 10.85
N LEU A 265 2.23 1.93 10.68
CA LEU A 265 1.70 3.27 10.47
C LEU A 265 1.08 3.47 9.07
N THR A 266 1.52 2.68 8.10
CA THR A 266 1.04 2.76 6.71
C THR A 266 -0.48 2.62 6.59
N PRO A 267 -1.18 1.63 7.18
CA PRO A 267 -2.64 1.53 7.16
C PRO A 267 -3.36 2.75 7.73
N ILE A 268 -2.79 3.46 8.71
CA ILE A 268 -3.36 4.68 9.26
C ILE A 268 -3.38 5.77 8.18
N ALA A 269 -2.22 5.99 7.54
CA ALA A 269 -2.08 6.97 6.47
C ALA A 269 -2.93 6.62 5.23
N PHE A 270 -3.05 5.33 4.88
CA PHE A 270 -3.91 4.85 3.78
C PHE A 270 -5.39 4.99 4.10
N GLY A 271 -5.80 4.74 5.34
CA GLY A 271 -7.20 4.88 5.78
C GLY A 271 -7.70 6.31 5.62
N VAL A 272 -6.98 7.27 6.20
CA VAL A 272 -7.30 8.70 6.07
C VAL A 272 -7.08 9.17 4.64
N GLY A 273 -5.95 8.83 4.03
CA GLY A 273 -5.58 9.24 2.68
C GLY A 273 -6.56 8.78 1.61
N GLY A 274 -7.03 7.53 1.69
CA GLY A 274 -8.02 7.01 0.76
C GLY A 274 -9.33 7.79 0.77
N ILE A 275 -9.79 8.24 1.95
CA ILE A 275 -10.95 9.12 2.08
C ILE A 275 -10.65 10.48 1.45
N LEU A 276 -9.45 11.01 1.68
CA LEU A 276 -9.05 12.29 1.09
C LEU A 276 -9.00 12.27 -0.43
N THR A 277 -8.55 11.18 -1.05
CA THR A 277 -8.60 11.04 -2.52
C THR A 277 -10.02 11.27 -3.05
N THR A 278 -11.02 10.71 -2.37
CA THR A 278 -12.43 10.87 -2.73
C THR A 278 -12.93 12.29 -2.48
N VAL A 279 -12.77 12.79 -1.25
CA VAL A 279 -13.33 14.09 -0.84
C VAL A 279 -12.65 15.24 -1.60
N VAL A 280 -11.34 15.19 -1.75
CA VAL A 280 -10.58 16.17 -2.56
C VAL A 280 -11.00 16.05 -4.02
N GLY A 281 -11.10 14.85 -4.57
CA GLY A 281 -11.52 14.63 -5.95
C GLY A 281 -12.91 15.23 -6.25
N ALA A 282 -13.89 14.95 -5.39
CA ALA A 282 -15.23 15.51 -5.52
C ALA A 282 -15.24 17.05 -5.44
N ASN A 283 -14.53 17.64 -4.47
CA ASN A 283 -14.43 19.09 -4.36
C ASN A 283 -13.68 19.73 -5.54
N PHE A 284 -12.65 19.07 -6.09
CA PHE A 284 -11.97 19.51 -7.31
C PHE A 284 -12.90 19.47 -8.53
N GLY A 285 -13.68 18.39 -8.70
CA GLY A 285 -14.71 18.29 -9.72
C GLY A 285 -15.76 19.40 -9.62
N ALA A 286 -16.18 19.71 -8.39
CA ALA A 286 -17.11 20.80 -8.08
C ALA A 286 -16.48 22.20 -8.11
N ARG A 287 -15.19 22.36 -8.47
CA ARG A 287 -14.40 23.60 -8.46
C ARG A 287 -14.30 24.29 -7.09
N GLN A 288 -14.49 23.53 -5.99
CA GLN A 288 -14.38 24.01 -4.61
C GLN A 288 -12.95 23.86 -4.08
N PHE A 289 -11.97 24.52 -4.68
CA PHE A 289 -10.54 24.33 -4.40
C PHE A 289 -10.14 24.66 -2.96
N ILE A 290 -10.71 25.72 -2.36
CA ILE A 290 -10.44 26.12 -0.97
C ILE A 290 -10.90 25.03 -0.01
N ARG A 291 -12.10 24.49 -0.21
CA ARG A 291 -12.64 23.38 0.60
C ARG A 291 -11.80 22.13 0.47
N ALA A 292 -11.41 21.77 -0.76
CA ALA A 292 -10.52 20.64 -1.01
C ALA A 292 -9.20 20.76 -0.25
N ARG A 293 -8.56 21.96 -0.27
CA ARG A 293 -7.33 22.23 0.44
C ARG A 293 -7.47 22.16 1.96
N ASN A 294 -8.55 22.72 2.51
CA ASN A 294 -8.79 22.70 3.95
C ASN A 294 -8.99 21.28 4.48
N VAL A 295 -9.75 20.45 3.74
CA VAL A 295 -9.95 19.03 4.10
C VAL A 295 -8.63 18.25 4.00
N ALA A 296 -7.81 18.50 2.98
CA ALA A 296 -6.49 17.89 2.85
C ALA A 296 -5.58 18.24 4.02
N TRP A 297 -5.55 19.50 4.47
CA TRP A 297 -4.80 19.93 5.64
C TRP A 297 -5.31 19.30 6.95
N LEU A 298 -6.63 19.20 7.12
CA LEU A 298 -7.21 18.54 8.29
C LEU A 298 -6.79 17.07 8.38
N GLY A 299 -6.88 16.33 7.27
CA GLY A 299 -6.45 14.93 7.25
C GLY A 299 -4.93 14.79 7.48
N CYS A 300 -4.13 15.69 6.90
CA CYS A 300 -2.69 15.75 7.15
C CYS A 300 -2.40 15.97 8.65
N ALA A 301 -3.04 16.95 9.28
CA ALA A 301 -2.82 17.27 10.69
C ALA A 301 -3.17 16.09 11.61
N VAL A 302 -4.32 15.45 11.38
CA VAL A 302 -4.75 14.28 12.16
C VAL A 302 -3.73 13.15 12.05
N THR A 303 -3.30 12.82 10.84
CA THR A 303 -2.35 11.72 10.62
C THR A 303 -0.97 12.08 11.14
N PHE A 304 -0.52 13.33 10.92
CA PHE A 304 0.75 13.85 11.43
C PHE A 304 0.83 13.71 12.95
N VAL A 305 -0.20 14.16 13.68
CA VAL A 305 -0.23 14.10 15.15
C VAL A 305 -0.19 12.64 15.63
N ILE A 306 -1.04 11.77 15.07
CA ILE A 306 -1.08 10.36 15.50
C ILE A 306 0.26 9.67 15.27
N THR A 307 0.85 9.83 14.08
CA THR A 307 2.12 9.17 13.73
C THR A 307 3.31 9.80 14.43
N THR A 308 3.28 11.12 14.74
CA THR A 308 4.28 11.78 15.58
C THR A 308 4.27 11.21 17.00
N ILE A 309 3.09 11.09 17.62
CA ILE A 309 2.98 10.54 18.97
C ILE A 309 3.59 9.13 19.02
N ILE A 310 3.21 8.26 18.09
CA ILE A 310 3.74 6.89 18.03
C ILE A 310 5.26 6.90 17.81
N GLY A 311 5.76 7.73 16.89
CA GLY A 311 7.17 7.84 16.57
C GLY A 311 8.01 8.38 17.72
N VAL A 312 7.56 9.45 18.38
CA VAL A 312 8.26 10.05 19.53
C VAL A 312 8.27 9.10 20.72
N VAL A 313 7.13 8.47 21.02
CA VAL A 313 7.05 7.48 22.10
C VAL A 313 8.00 6.32 21.85
N SER A 314 8.07 5.79 20.63
CA SER A 314 8.99 4.69 20.30
C SER A 314 10.47 5.12 20.28
N ALA A 315 10.74 6.40 20.04
CA ALA A 315 12.11 6.93 20.09
C ALA A 315 12.62 7.13 21.54
N ILE A 316 11.72 7.55 22.45
CA ILE A 316 12.05 7.77 23.87
C ILE A 316 12.10 6.45 24.63
N GLU A 317 11.14 5.56 24.38
CA GLU A 317 10.98 4.28 25.07
C GLU A 317 10.88 3.13 24.04
N PRO A 318 12.00 2.77 23.39
CA PRO A 318 11.99 1.73 22.36
C PRO A 318 11.63 0.34 22.90
N GLY A 319 11.76 0.12 24.22
CA GLY A 319 11.39 -1.12 24.90
C GLY A 319 9.89 -1.44 24.77
N LEU A 320 9.01 -0.43 24.72
CA LEU A 320 7.58 -0.65 24.50
C LEU A 320 7.28 -1.44 23.23
N TRP A 321 8.17 -1.34 22.25
CA TRP A 321 8.06 -2.06 20.98
C TRP A 321 9.01 -3.25 20.92
N LEU A 322 10.31 -3.05 21.14
CA LEU A 322 11.36 -4.03 20.86
C LEU A 322 11.35 -5.22 21.82
N ASP A 323 11.04 -5.03 23.12
CA ASP A 323 11.04 -6.09 24.13
C ASP A 323 10.06 -7.23 23.83
N ARG A 324 9.11 -6.96 22.94
CA ARG A 324 8.12 -7.96 22.51
C ARG A 324 8.63 -8.89 21.41
N PHE A 325 9.75 -8.57 20.79
CA PHE A 325 10.26 -9.27 19.62
C PHE A 325 11.67 -9.81 19.78
N THR A 326 12.49 -9.23 20.67
CA THR A 326 13.87 -9.65 20.87
C THR A 326 14.31 -9.51 22.32
N SER A 327 15.11 -10.45 22.76
CA SER A 327 15.91 -10.40 24.00
C SER A 327 17.41 -10.29 23.72
N ASP A 328 17.82 -10.27 22.44
CA ASP A 328 19.21 -10.11 22.03
C ASP A 328 19.65 -8.66 22.19
N PRO A 329 20.68 -8.36 23.03
CA PRO A 329 21.12 -7.00 23.30
C PRO A 329 21.64 -6.25 22.06
N GLU A 330 22.33 -6.95 21.14
CA GLU A 330 22.86 -6.32 19.92
C GLU A 330 21.74 -5.96 18.95
N VAL A 331 20.78 -6.86 18.74
CA VAL A 331 19.59 -6.60 17.90
C VAL A 331 18.78 -5.44 18.49
N TYR A 332 18.59 -5.44 19.82
CA TYR A 332 17.90 -4.35 20.53
C TYR A 332 18.59 -3.01 20.33
N LYS A 333 19.91 -2.95 20.49
CA LYS A 333 20.72 -1.74 20.31
C LYS A 333 20.54 -1.10 18.95
N TYR A 334 20.57 -1.89 17.86
CA TYR A 334 20.38 -1.37 16.52
C TYR A 334 18.93 -0.98 16.24
N GLY A 335 17.96 -1.72 16.76
CA GLY A 335 16.54 -1.37 16.66
C GLY A 335 16.21 -0.07 17.40
N ALA A 336 16.74 0.10 18.62
CA ALA A 336 16.60 1.32 19.41
C ALA A 336 17.26 2.52 18.73
N LEU A 337 18.47 2.34 18.18
CA LEU A 337 19.16 3.39 17.39
C LEU A 337 18.32 3.83 16.18
N TYR A 338 17.73 2.88 15.45
CA TYR A 338 16.85 3.20 14.33
C TYR A 338 15.62 4.00 14.79
N LEU A 339 14.92 3.54 15.82
CA LEU A 339 13.73 4.21 16.35
C LEU A 339 14.05 5.61 16.91
N ALA A 340 15.19 5.77 17.59
CA ALA A 340 15.65 7.06 18.11
C ALA A 340 15.88 8.08 16.97
N ILE A 341 16.42 7.63 15.84
CA ILE A 341 16.73 8.50 14.69
C ILE A 341 15.51 8.70 13.79
N ALA A 342 14.84 7.62 13.36
CA ALA A 342 13.74 7.69 12.37
C ALA A 342 12.38 8.02 13.01
N GLY A 343 12.15 7.61 14.27
CA GLY A 343 10.88 7.79 14.97
C GLY A 343 10.36 9.23 15.00
N PRO A 344 11.18 10.24 15.35
CA PRO A 344 10.75 11.65 15.33
C PRO A 344 10.22 12.15 13.98
N PHE A 345 10.61 11.49 12.87
CA PHE A 345 10.17 11.84 11.52
C PHE A 345 8.90 11.12 11.07
N TYR A 346 8.33 10.21 11.86
CA TYR A 346 7.11 9.47 11.48
C TYR A 346 5.90 10.37 11.25
N GLY A 347 5.83 11.54 11.91
CA GLY A 347 4.81 12.53 11.61
C GLY A 347 4.87 13.02 10.16
N PHE A 348 6.06 13.30 9.67
CA PHE A 348 6.27 13.72 8.28
C PHE A 348 5.94 12.61 7.28
N PHE A 349 6.18 11.34 7.66
CA PHE A 349 5.71 10.20 6.87
C PHE A 349 4.19 10.15 6.80
N GLY A 350 3.49 10.13 7.94
CA GLY A 350 2.04 10.00 7.99
C GLY A 350 1.33 11.17 7.32
N GLY A 351 1.70 12.41 7.66
CA GLY A 351 1.15 13.61 7.05
C GLY A 351 1.45 13.70 5.56
N GLY A 352 2.70 13.43 5.18
CA GLY A 352 3.13 13.43 3.78
C GLY A 352 2.38 12.39 2.95
N GLN A 353 2.27 11.16 3.44
CA GLN A 353 1.53 10.10 2.75
C GLN A 353 0.04 10.47 2.57
N THR A 354 -0.55 11.10 3.57
CA THR A 354 -1.93 11.60 3.51
C THR A 354 -2.09 12.69 2.46
N LEU A 355 -1.14 13.64 2.36
CA LEU A 355 -1.12 14.65 1.33
C LEU A 355 -0.84 14.08 -0.07
N TYR A 356 -0.07 13.00 -0.19
CA TYR A 356 0.09 12.27 -1.45
C TYR A 356 -1.26 11.80 -1.98
N PHE A 357 -2.09 11.18 -1.13
CA PHE A 357 -3.44 10.76 -1.49
C PHE A 357 -4.38 11.94 -1.81
N ALA A 358 -4.24 13.06 -1.09
CA ALA A 358 -4.98 14.28 -1.43
C ALA A 358 -4.62 14.78 -2.84
N ASN A 359 -3.34 14.74 -3.21
CA ASN A 359 -2.89 15.08 -4.56
C ASN A 359 -3.42 14.10 -5.62
N GLN A 360 -3.58 12.80 -5.31
CA GLN A 360 -4.27 11.87 -6.21
C GLN A 360 -5.67 12.39 -6.53
N GLY A 361 -6.42 12.88 -5.54
CA GLY A 361 -7.75 13.47 -5.73
C GLY A 361 -7.75 14.62 -6.75
N THR A 362 -6.72 15.45 -6.79
CA THR A 362 -6.62 16.56 -7.76
C THR A 362 -6.39 16.11 -9.21
N GLY A 363 -5.93 14.88 -9.42
CA GLY A 363 -5.50 14.38 -10.72
C GLY A 363 -4.11 14.84 -11.16
N LYS A 364 -3.34 15.52 -10.29
CA LYS A 364 -2.01 16.09 -10.60
C LYS A 364 -0.94 15.43 -9.73
N MET A 365 -0.24 14.42 -10.29
CA MET A 365 0.66 13.54 -9.53
C MET A 365 2.15 13.75 -9.83
N VAL A 366 2.51 14.58 -10.80
CA VAL A 366 3.92 14.73 -11.21
C VAL A 366 4.78 15.24 -10.05
N VAL A 367 4.39 16.35 -9.41
CA VAL A 367 5.18 16.94 -8.31
C VAL A 367 5.25 15.98 -7.10
N PRO A 368 4.15 15.37 -6.62
CA PRO A 368 4.21 14.37 -5.56
C PRO A 368 5.17 13.22 -5.83
N VAL A 369 5.20 12.71 -7.06
CA VAL A 369 6.09 11.60 -7.42
C VAL A 369 7.54 12.05 -7.54
N LEU A 370 7.80 13.26 -8.04
CA LEU A 370 9.15 13.84 -8.04
C LEU A 370 9.72 13.99 -6.62
N ILE A 371 8.90 14.39 -5.64
CA ILE A 371 9.30 14.46 -4.23
C ILE A 371 9.64 13.06 -3.70
N SER A 372 8.84 12.05 -4.00
CA SER A 372 9.11 10.66 -3.62
C SER A 372 10.40 10.14 -4.29
N PHE A 373 10.65 10.54 -5.53
CA PHE A 373 11.86 10.18 -6.26
C PHE A 373 13.10 10.86 -5.68
N ALA A 374 12.99 12.14 -5.26
CA ALA A 374 14.07 12.85 -4.57
C ALA A 374 14.49 12.12 -3.27
N ARG A 375 13.51 11.59 -2.50
CA ARG A 375 13.79 10.72 -1.35
C ARG A 375 14.59 9.48 -1.76
N LEU A 376 14.17 8.78 -2.81
CA LEU A 376 14.87 7.59 -3.32
C LEU A 376 16.32 7.93 -3.69
N LEU A 377 16.55 9.02 -4.44
CA LEU A 377 17.88 9.46 -4.82
C LEU A 377 18.76 9.76 -3.61
N LEU A 378 18.22 10.45 -2.59
CA LEU A 378 18.95 10.71 -1.35
C LEU A 378 19.41 9.41 -0.69
N VAL A 379 18.47 8.48 -0.49
CA VAL A 379 18.77 7.21 0.20
C VAL A 379 19.76 6.37 -0.62
N CYS A 380 19.63 6.34 -1.95
CA CYS A 380 20.58 5.68 -2.84
C CYS A 380 21.99 6.29 -2.74
N ALA A 381 22.10 7.63 -2.83
CA ALA A 381 23.37 8.33 -2.79
C ALA A 381 24.08 8.10 -1.44
N VAL A 382 23.35 8.29 -0.33
CA VAL A 382 23.91 8.07 1.01
C VAL A 382 24.24 6.59 1.22
N GLY A 383 23.38 5.66 0.76
CA GLY A 383 23.63 4.22 0.85
C GLY A 383 24.90 3.80 0.12
N ILE A 384 25.13 4.30 -1.11
CA ILE A 384 26.36 4.07 -1.87
C ILE A 384 27.57 4.64 -1.12
N MET A 385 27.46 5.87 -0.58
CA MET A 385 28.54 6.49 0.20
C MET A 385 28.87 5.69 1.47
N CYS A 386 27.84 5.19 2.17
CA CYS A 386 28.05 4.31 3.34
C CYS A 386 28.84 3.06 2.99
N VAL A 387 28.59 2.47 1.82
CA VAL A 387 29.32 1.26 1.38
C VAL A 387 30.74 1.59 0.90
N LEU A 388 30.92 2.71 0.18
CA LEU A 388 32.24 3.09 -0.38
C LEU A 388 33.22 3.63 0.65
N PHE A 389 32.73 4.37 1.64
CA PHE A 389 33.55 5.06 2.64
C PHE A 389 33.45 4.44 4.03
N GLU A 390 32.78 3.29 4.15
CA GLU A 390 32.59 2.57 5.43
C GLU A 390 32.03 3.46 6.56
N TRP A 391 31.08 4.34 6.21
CA TRP A 391 30.46 5.23 7.18
C TRP A 391 29.69 4.47 8.25
N ASN A 392 29.48 5.10 9.40
CA ASN A 392 28.72 4.52 10.50
C ASN A 392 27.25 4.23 10.08
N LEU A 393 26.69 3.12 10.57
CA LEU A 393 25.31 2.70 10.32
C LEU A 393 24.27 3.79 10.60
N SER A 394 24.52 4.66 11.60
CA SER A 394 23.61 5.76 11.91
C SER A 394 23.37 6.72 10.73
N VAL A 395 24.32 6.84 9.79
CA VAL A 395 24.22 7.74 8.65
C VAL A 395 23.07 7.31 7.70
N ILE A 396 22.94 5.98 7.43
CA ILE A 396 21.82 5.51 6.60
C ILE A 396 20.48 5.65 7.34
N PHE A 397 20.43 5.52 8.67
CA PHE A 397 19.22 5.77 9.45
C PHE A 397 18.81 7.25 9.39
N TRP A 398 19.78 8.19 9.46
CA TRP A 398 19.52 9.60 9.22
C TRP A 398 19.03 9.88 7.80
N ALA A 399 19.59 9.21 6.79
CA ALA A 399 19.11 9.35 5.41
C ALA A 399 17.65 8.89 5.26
N VAL A 400 17.25 7.83 5.95
CA VAL A 400 15.85 7.39 6.01
C VAL A 400 14.99 8.48 6.66
N GLY A 401 15.35 8.97 7.86
CA GLY A 401 14.61 10.01 8.57
C GLY A 401 14.48 11.31 7.78
N ILE A 402 15.57 11.79 7.18
CA ILE A 402 15.56 12.96 6.29
C ILE A 402 14.69 12.70 5.06
N GLY A 403 14.71 11.49 4.53
CA GLY A 403 13.81 11.08 3.44
C GLY A 403 12.33 11.21 3.81
N LEU A 404 11.95 10.85 5.04
CA LEU A 404 10.59 11.06 5.53
C LEU A 404 10.26 12.56 5.68
N LEU A 405 11.21 13.35 6.18
CA LEU A 405 11.08 14.81 6.26
C LEU A 405 10.87 15.43 4.87
N ILE A 406 11.63 15.02 3.85
CA ILE A 406 11.48 15.52 2.47
C ILE A 406 10.08 15.25 1.94
N ILE A 407 9.51 14.05 2.18
CA ILE A 407 8.15 13.73 1.75
C ILE A 407 7.14 14.67 2.44
N GLY A 408 7.20 14.75 3.78
CA GLY A 408 6.25 15.56 4.54
C GLY A 408 6.30 17.04 4.20
N THR A 409 7.51 17.62 4.23
CA THR A 409 7.71 19.06 3.92
C THR A 409 7.47 19.36 2.45
N GLY A 410 7.97 18.52 1.54
CA GLY A 410 7.81 18.72 0.10
C GLY A 410 6.35 18.69 -0.33
N LEU A 411 5.56 17.72 0.17
CA LEU A 411 4.13 17.65 -0.12
C LEU A 411 3.34 18.77 0.57
N SER A 412 3.75 19.20 1.76
CA SER A 412 3.17 20.38 2.42
C SER A 412 3.42 21.66 1.60
N LEU A 413 4.63 21.86 1.10
CA LEU A 413 4.94 22.98 0.23
C LEU A 413 4.18 22.93 -1.10
N ASN A 414 3.99 21.75 -1.68
CA ASN A 414 3.18 21.57 -2.89
C ASN A 414 1.73 22.04 -2.71
N MET A 415 1.18 22.02 -1.48
CA MET A 415 -0.18 22.52 -1.20
C MET A 415 -0.34 24.04 -1.42
N PHE A 416 0.77 24.79 -1.45
CA PHE A 416 0.78 26.22 -1.79
C PHE A 416 1.01 26.47 -3.29
N GLY A 417 1.21 25.40 -4.07
CA GLY A 417 1.44 25.46 -5.51
C GLY A 417 0.18 25.83 -6.32
N PRO A 418 0.36 26.07 -7.63
CA PRO A 418 -0.71 26.56 -8.51
C PRO A 418 -1.89 25.58 -8.65
N VAL A 419 -1.69 24.28 -8.42
CA VAL A 419 -2.75 23.26 -8.47
C VAL A 419 -3.84 23.53 -7.43
N TRP A 420 -3.45 24.05 -6.26
CA TRP A 420 -4.32 24.27 -5.10
C TRP A 420 -4.85 25.68 -4.98
N LYS A 421 -4.52 26.59 -5.93
CA LYS A 421 -5.03 27.96 -5.99
C LYS A 421 -6.24 28.04 -6.90
N PRO A 422 -7.27 28.85 -6.57
CA PRO A 422 -8.34 29.20 -7.50
C PRO A 422 -7.76 29.80 -8.78
N LYS A 423 -8.30 29.41 -9.93
CA LYS A 423 -7.82 29.96 -11.22
C LYS A 423 -7.99 31.49 -11.34
N GLU A 424 -8.95 32.05 -10.63
CA GLU A 424 -9.18 33.50 -10.55
C GLU A 424 -8.02 34.29 -9.95
N ILE A 425 -7.20 33.65 -9.09
CA ILE A 425 -5.99 34.27 -8.52
C ILE A 425 -4.80 34.21 -9.50
N LEU A 426 -4.84 33.29 -10.46
CA LEU A 426 -3.77 33.08 -11.44
C LEU A 426 -3.93 33.94 -12.71
N ASN A 427 -5.14 34.41 -13.01
CA ASN A 427 -5.45 35.34 -14.07
C ASN A 427 -6.39 36.43 -13.51
N PRO A 428 -5.88 37.55 -12.99
CA PRO A 428 -6.72 38.65 -12.50
C PRO A 428 -7.25 39.57 -13.63
N ASN A 429 -7.42 39.05 -14.86
CA ASN A 429 -8.09 39.74 -15.99
C ASN A 429 -9.08 38.82 -16.67
#